data_087bf7027179dbc78862aeabe6e43c53
#
_entry.id   087bf7027179dbc78862aeabe6e43c53
#
_cell.length_a   1.000
_cell.length_b   1.000
_cell.length_c   1.000
_cell.angle_alpha   90.00
_cell.angle_beta   90.00
_cell.angle_gamma   90.00
#
_symmetry.space_group_name_H-M   'P 1'
#
loop_
_entity.id
_entity.type
_entity.pdbx_description
1 polymer ?
#
loop_
_entity_poly.entity_id
_entity_poly.type
_entity_poly.pdbx_seq_one_letter_code
_entity_poly.pdbx_strand_id
1 'polypeptide(L)'
;MSKELELARELVKRLEEAENAKKVRLSELDPGDVFKIGEHDFIVLKHDFDTTTVISKGFMAENVVFDEDTRDYNKSNLKKVIEKCIQPVIESEVGVENLVEYDNSLLSVDNQKEFEPCRAKVMPPNFGLVIRFNNLIVNKDLDDWWWTCTPWSTADRGLKYSMSVVSPSGNFGDNYCYDNFGVRPVCILKSNIFVSKGDK
;
A
#
# COMPACT_ATOMS: atom_id res chain seq x y z
N MET A 1 42.57 0.39 -21.82
CA MET A 1 41.11 0.35 -21.61
C MET A 1 40.49 0.79 -22.93
N SER A 2 39.46 0.12 -23.45
CA SER A 2 38.91 0.51 -24.76
C SER A 2 38.12 1.81 -24.62
N LYS A 3 38.17 2.65 -25.65
CA LYS A 3 37.45 3.94 -25.74
C LYS A 3 35.94 3.76 -25.55
N GLU A 4 35.42 2.61 -25.93
CA GLU A 4 34.02 2.20 -25.78
C GLU A 4 33.64 1.97 -24.31
N LEU A 5 34.56 1.40 -23.50
CA LEU A 5 34.34 1.18 -22.07
C LEU A 5 34.33 2.51 -21.28
N GLU A 6 35.14 3.49 -21.66
CA GLU A 6 35.14 4.84 -21.08
C GLU A 6 33.85 5.57 -21.42
N LEU A 7 33.38 5.48 -22.67
CA LEU A 7 32.14 6.10 -23.10
C LEU A 7 30.93 5.52 -22.37
N ALA A 8 30.88 4.19 -22.22
CA ALA A 8 29.84 3.51 -21.47
C ALA A 8 29.80 3.93 -20.00
N ARG A 9 30.94 4.06 -19.34
CA ARG A 9 31.01 4.54 -17.95
C ARG A 9 30.56 5.98 -17.79
N GLU A 10 30.98 6.85 -18.72
CA GLU A 10 30.53 8.25 -18.74
C GLU A 10 29.02 8.37 -18.93
N LEU A 11 28.42 7.54 -19.83
CA LEU A 11 26.98 7.52 -20.05
C LEU A 11 26.23 7.03 -18.80
N VAL A 12 26.68 5.95 -18.16
CA VAL A 12 26.08 5.45 -16.91
C VAL A 12 26.14 6.51 -15.83
N LYS A 13 27.29 7.18 -15.65
CA LYS A 13 27.44 8.25 -14.66
C LYS A 13 26.47 9.41 -14.90
N ARG A 14 26.29 9.85 -16.17
CA ARG A 14 25.34 10.91 -16.52
C ARG A 14 23.88 10.50 -16.30
N LEU A 15 23.55 9.23 -16.54
CA LEU A 15 22.21 8.70 -16.27
C LEU A 15 21.96 8.67 -14.75
N GLU A 16 22.89 8.18 -13.95
CA GLU A 16 22.80 8.19 -12.49
C GLU A 16 22.68 9.62 -11.91
N GLU A 17 23.44 10.57 -12.44
CA GLU A 17 23.37 12.00 -12.05
C GLU A 17 22.00 12.59 -12.42
N ALA A 18 21.44 12.26 -13.61
CA ALA A 18 20.13 12.71 -14.04
C ALA A 18 19.00 12.10 -13.23
N GLU A 19 19.09 10.82 -12.83
CA GLU A 19 18.14 10.16 -11.92
C GLU A 19 18.20 10.75 -10.51
N ASN A 20 19.41 10.95 -9.98
CA ASN A 20 19.59 11.56 -8.65
C ASN A 20 19.08 13.01 -8.59
N ALA A 21 19.17 13.76 -9.70
CA ALA A 21 18.64 15.12 -9.78
C ALA A 21 17.09 15.19 -9.73
N LYS A 22 16.40 14.07 -9.96
CA LYS A 22 14.94 13.96 -9.84
C LYS A 22 14.46 13.52 -8.45
N LYS A 23 15.37 13.16 -7.56
CA LYS A 23 15.03 12.72 -6.21
C LYS A 23 14.72 13.90 -5.30
N VAL A 24 13.60 13.79 -4.60
CA VAL A 24 13.17 14.74 -3.58
C VAL A 24 13.03 14.01 -2.23
N ARG A 25 13.07 14.73 -1.13
CA ARG A 25 12.74 14.12 0.17
C ARG A 25 11.25 13.81 0.22
N LEU A 26 10.90 12.66 0.78
CA LEU A 26 9.49 12.28 0.92
C LEU A 26 8.70 13.32 1.73
N SER A 27 9.36 13.98 2.71
CA SER A 27 8.77 15.09 3.49
C SER A 27 8.46 16.36 2.69
N GLU A 28 8.97 16.49 1.46
CA GLU A 28 8.76 17.67 0.59
C GLU A 28 7.59 17.47 -0.38
N LEU A 29 7.01 16.26 -0.42
CA LEU A 29 5.84 15.96 -1.22
C LEU A 29 4.56 16.30 -0.45
N ASP A 30 3.57 16.85 -1.13
CA ASP A 30 2.27 17.14 -0.51
C ASP A 30 1.35 15.90 -0.51
N PRO A 31 0.36 15.81 0.40
CA PRO A 31 -0.70 14.82 0.30
C PRO A 31 -1.37 14.84 -1.08
N GLY A 32 -1.45 13.66 -1.72
CA GLY A 32 -1.92 13.48 -3.09
C GLY A 32 -0.82 13.49 -4.15
N ASP A 33 0.41 13.87 -3.80
CA ASP A 33 1.55 13.72 -4.73
C ASP A 33 1.89 12.23 -4.92
N VAL A 34 2.35 11.92 -6.12
CA VAL A 34 2.76 10.57 -6.53
C VAL A 34 4.28 10.47 -6.56
N PHE A 35 4.80 9.35 -6.10
CA PHE A 35 6.23 9.01 -6.15
C PHE A 35 6.43 7.51 -6.39
N LYS A 36 7.66 7.11 -6.72
CA LYS A 36 7.97 5.71 -7.03
C LYS A 36 8.68 5.00 -5.87
N ILE A 37 8.28 3.74 -5.68
CA ILE A 37 9.03 2.72 -4.94
C ILE A 37 9.28 1.58 -5.94
N GLY A 38 10.50 1.48 -6.45
CA GLY A 38 10.81 0.62 -7.59
C GLY A 38 9.94 0.98 -8.81
N GLU A 39 9.26 -0.01 -9.37
CA GLU A 39 8.38 0.17 -10.52
C GLU A 39 6.95 0.62 -10.13
N HIS A 40 6.64 0.69 -8.84
CA HIS A 40 5.30 0.99 -8.35
C HIS A 40 5.13 2.46 -7.96
N ASP A 41 4.02 3.05 -8.38
CA ASP A 41 3.60 4.38 -7.96
C ASP A 41 2.90 4.32 -6.60
N PHE A 42 3.25 5.28 -5.72
CA PHE A 42 2.63 5.46 -4.40
C PHE A 42 2.10 6.88 -4.26
N ILE A 43 1.03 7.02 -3.49
CA ILE A 43 0.38 8.30 -3.19
C ILE A 43 0.69 8.65 -1.74
N VAL A 44 1.14 9.89 -1.49
CA VAL A 44 1.27 10.45 -0.15
C VAL A 44 -0.12 10.71 0.43
N LEU A 45 -0.42 10.15 1.59
CA LEU A 45 -1.70 10.37 2.28
C LEU A 45 -1.61 11.44 3.35
N LYS A 46 -0.59 11.36 4.20
CA LYS A 46 -0.34 12.32 5.27
C LYS A 46 1.10 12.26 5.75
N HIS A 47 1.55 13.35 6.37
CA HIS A 47 2.75 13.40 7.16
C HIS A 47 2.39 13.43 8.66
N ASP A 48 3.12 12.66 9.44
CA ASP A 48 3.24 12.80 10.88
C ASP A 48 4.68 13.30 11.15
N PHE A 49 5.06 13.58 12.38
CA PHE A 49 6.30 14.29 12.74
C PHE A 49 7.55 13.90 11.90
N ASP A 50 7.88 12.62 11.83
CA ASP A 50 9.07 12.10 11.12
C ASP A 50 8.72 10.97 10.15
N THR A 51 7.43 10.72 9.94
CA THR A 51 6.90 9.63 9.12
C THR A 51 5.87 10.10 8.12
N THR A 52 5.73 9.36 7.03
CA THR A 52 4.77 9.60 5.96
C THR A 52 3.96 8.32 5.71
N THR A 53 2.65 8.42 5.79
CA THR A 53 1.74 7.34 5.40
C THR A 53 1.47 7.41 3.91
N VAL A 54 1.66 6.28 3.23
CA VAL A 54 1.51 6.17 1.78
C VAL A 54 0.70 4.94 1.39
N ILE A 55 0.06 4.97 0.21
CA ILE A 55 -0.67 3.84 -0.38
C ILE A 55 -0.20 3.63 -1.82
N SER A 56 -0.16 2.40 -2.30
CA SER A 56 0.09 2.15 -3.72
C SER A 56 -1.01 2.77 -4.60
N LYS A 57 -0.64 3.41 -5.71
CA LYS A 57 -1.58 4.01 -6.68
C LYS A 57 -2.31 2.92 -7.46
N GLY A 58 -1.58 1.88 -7.87
CA GLY A 58 -2.10 0.69 -8.55
C GLY A 58 -2.11 -0.55 -7.64
N PHE A 59 -2.52 -1.68 -8.20
CA PHE A 59 -2.40 -2.98 -7.55
C PHE A 59 -0.93 -3.41 -7.47
N MET A 60 -0.52 -3.95 -6.33
CA MET A 60 0.76 -4.67 -6.18
C MET A 60 0.57 -6.19 -6.26
N ALA A 61 -0.67 -6.65 -6.16
CA ALA A 61 -1.08 -8.01 -6.48
C ALA A 61 -2.54 -7.98 -6.94
N GLU A 62 -2.90 -8.89 -7.82
CA GLU A 62 -4.23 -9.02 -8.41
C GLU A 62 -4.79 -10.42 -8.16
N ASN A 63 -6.12 -10.55 -8.23
CA ASN A 63 -6.80 -11.84 -8.07
C ASN A 63 -6.42 -12.57 -6.76
N VAL A 64 -6.32 -11.83 -5.66
CA VAL A 64 -5.95 -12.38 -4.35
C VAL A 64 -7.19 -12.66 -3.53
N VAL A 65 -7.36 -13.92 -3.10
CA VAL A 65 -8.37 -14.31 -2.12
C VAL A 65 -7.95 -13.78 -0.75
N PHE A 66 -8.88 -13.14 -0.03
CA PHE A 66 -8.59 -12.70 1.34
C PHE A 66 -8.26 -13.92 2.21
N ASP A 67 -9.19 -14.87 2.28
CA ASP A 67 -8.98 -16.21 2.85
C ASP A 67 -10.19 -17.09 2.54
N GLU A 68 -10.02 -18.41 2.48
CA GLU A 68 -11.10 -19.37 2.22
C GLU A 68 -12.10 -19.48 3.38
N ASP A 69 -11.62 -19.33 4.63
CA ASP A 69 -12.39 -19.68 5.82
C ASP A 69 -12.52 -18.54 6.85
N THR A 70 -11.60 -17.57 6.84
CA THR A 70 -11.54 -16.56 7.90
C THR A 70 -11.48 -15.13 7.40
N ARG A 71 -12.08 -14.23 8.18
CA ARG A 71 -11.97 -12.77 8.03
C ARG A 71 -10.94 -12.15 8.98
N ASP A 72 -10.30 -12.97 9.83
CA ASP A 72 -9.23 -12.50 10.70
C ASP A 72 -7.98 -12.23 9.86
N TYR A 73 -7.70 -10.95 9.59
CA TYR A 73 -6.53 -10.56 8.81
C TYR A 73 -5.24 -11.15 9.38
N ASN A 74 -5.13 -11.30 10.72
CA ASN A 74 -3.94 -11.86 11.35
C ASN A 74 -3.63 -13.30 10.92
N LYS A 75 -4.62 -14.04 10.44
CA LYS A 75 -4.51 -15.45 10.02
C LYS A 75 -4.70 -15.64 8.52
N SER A 76 -5.09 -14.56 7.79
CA SER A 76 -5.55 -14.62 6.40
C SER A 76 -4.45 -14.99 5.41
N ASN A 77 -4.90 -15.51 4.26
CA ASN A 77 -4.05 -15.68 3.09
C ASN A 77 -3.54 -14.32 2.57
N LEU A 78 -4.37 -13.28 2.58
CA LEU A 78 -3.99 -11.95 2.15
C LEU A 78 -2.77 -11.41 2.92
N LYS A 79 -2.74 -11.60 4.24
CA LYS A 79 -1.57 -11.24 5.05
C LYS A 79 -0.32 -11.98 4.59
N LYS A 80 -0.42 -13.29 4.35
CA LYS A 80 0.71 -14.11 3.88
C LYS A 80 1.22 -13.66 2.51
N VAL A 81 0.32 -13.27 1.59
CA VAL A 81 0.68 -12.72 0.28
C VAL A 81 1.44 -11.39 0.44
N ILE A 82 0.96 -10.49 1.29
CA ILE A 82 1.62 -9.22 1.54
C ILE A 82 3.00 -9.43 2.15
N GLU A 83 3.13 -10.25 3.20
CA GLU A 83 4.40 -10.50 3.89
C GLU A 83 5.44 -11.21 3.00
N LYS A 84 5.00 -12.09 2.09
CA LYS A 84 5.91 -12.88 1.27
C LYS A 84 6.23 -12.28 -0.09
N CYS A 85 5.30 -11.53 -0.68
CA CYS A 85 5.41 -11.07 -2.06
C CYS A 85 5.50 -9.55 -2.19
N ILE A 86 4.81 -8.78 -1.35
CA ILE A 86 4.72 -7.32 -1.48
C ILE A 86 5.73 -6.61 -0.58
N GLN A 87 5.75 -6.94 0.71
CA GLN A 87 6.64 -6.29 1.67
C GLN A 87 8.13 -6.39 1.28
N PRO A 88 8.66 -7.56 0.82
CA PRO A 88 10.06 -7.65 0.42
C PRO A 88 10.41 -6.74 -0.78
N VAL A 89 9.48 -6.52 -1.70
CA VAL A 89 9.67 -5.57 -2.82
C VAL A 89 9.83 -4.16 -2.30
N ILE A 90 8.94 -3.73 -1.40
CA ILE A 90 9.03 -2.39 -0.79
C ILE A 90 10.33 -2.26 0.03
N GLU A 91 10.65 -3.26 0.88
CA GLU A 91 11.86 -3.27 1.72
C GLU A 91 13.16 -3.19 0.92
N SER A 92 13.23 -3.85 -0.25
CA SER A 92 14.42 -3.80 -1.11
C SER A 92 14.67 -2.41 -1.70
N GLU A 93 13.62 -1.64 -1.94
CA GLU A 93 13.71 -0.31 -2.57
C GLU A 93 13.93 0.82 -1.56
N VAL A 94 13.25 0.77 -0.42
CA VAL A 94 13.32 1.86 0.57
C VAL A 94 14.29 1.58 1.71
N GLY A 95 14.71 0.33 1.91
CA GLY A 95 15.46 -0.14 3.07
C GLY A 95 14.55 -0.52 4.24
N VAL A 96 14.84 -1.67 4.86
CA VAL A 96 14.04 -2.25 5.98
C VAL A 96 13.91 -1.30 7.16
N GLU A 97 14.97 -0.49 7.42
CA GLU A 97 15.04 0.48 8.51
C GLU A 97 14.18 1.73 8.30
N ASN A 98 13.74 1.97 7.07
CA ASN A 98 12.90 3.10 6.70
C ASN A 98 11.40 2.77 6.71
N LEU A 99 11.06 1.49 6.83
CA LEU A 99 9.69 1.00 6.92
C LEU A 99 9.29 0.86 8.39
N VAL A 100 8.31 1.65 8.81
CA VAL A 100 7.86 1.71 10.20
C VAL A 100 6.76 0.69 10.45
N GLU A 101 6.90 -0.08 11.53
CA GLU A 101 5.86 -0.98 12.00
C GLU A 101 4.76 -0.20 12.74
N TYR A 102 3.51 -0.49 12.49
CA TYR A 102 2.38 0.21 13.11
C TYR A 102 1.23 -0.73 13.47
N ASP A 103 0.46 -0.32 14.49
CA ASP A 103 -0.74 -1.04 14.90
C ASP A 103 -1.94 -0.58 14.06
N ASN A 104 -2.71 -1.53 13.56
CA ASN A 104 -3.93 -1.29 12.80
C ASN A 104 -5.11 -1.99 13.44
N SER A 105 -6.18 -1.24 13.66
CA SER A 105 -7.43 -1.75 14.20
C SER A 105 -8.12 -2.65 13.18
N LEU A 106 -8.59 -3.81 13.62
CA LEU A 106 -9.45 -4.73 12.86
C LEU A 106 -10.91 -4.66 13.32
N LEU A 107 -11.33 -3.53 13.88
CA LEU A 107 -12.76 -3.27 14.12
C LEU A 107 -13.50 -3.30 12.80
N SER A 108 -14.71 -3.85 12.82
CA SER A 108 -15.58 -3.88 11.64
C SER A 108 -16.03 -2.47 11.22
N VAL A 109 -16.61 -2.36 10.02
CA VAL A 109 -17.15 -1.08 9.50
C VAL A 109 -18.15 -0.45 10.47
N ASP A 110 -18.94 -1.26 11.16
CA ASP A 110 -19.88 -0.82 12.19
C ASP A 110 -19.29 -0.77 13.61
N ASN A 111 -17.94 -0.67 13.68
CA ASN A 111 -17.16 -0.45 14.90
C ASN A 111 -17.33 -1.54 15.99
N GLN A 112 -17.50 -2.80 15.57
CA GLN A 112 -17.58 -3.93 16.49
C GLN A 112 -16.24 -4.67 16.56
N LYS A 113 -15.88 -5.12 17.77
CA LYS A 113 -14.66 -5.91 17.99
C LYS A 113 -14.96 -7.39 17.81
N GLU A 114 -14.30 -8.04 16.86
CA GLU A 114 -14.28 -9.48 16.69
C GLU A 114 -12.86 -10.03 16.70
N PHE A 115 -11.93 -9.26 16.14
CA PHE A 115 -10.51 -9.64 16.02
C PHE A 115 -9.60 -8.70 16.79
N GLU A 116 -8.41 -9.20 17.16
CA GLU A 116 -7.38 -8.38 17.78
C GLU A 116 -6.68 -7.49 16.73
N PRO A 117 -6.18 -6.32 17.12
CA PRO A 117 -5.42 -5.45 16.23
C PRO A 117 -4.26 -6.20 15.57
N CYS A 118 -3.89 -5.79 14.36
CA CYS A 118 -2.74 -6.31 13.66
C CYS A 118 -1.59 -5.31 13.72
N ARG A 119 -0.38 -5.81 14.02
CA ARG A 119 0.84 -5.06 13.93
C ARG A 119 1.66 -5.53 12.74
N ALA A 120 1.97 -4.62 11.82
CA ALA A 120 2.70 -4.91 10.60
C ALA A 120 3.35 -3.66 10.02
N LYS A 121 4.27 -3.83 9.07
CA LYS A 121 4.90 -2.73 8.31
C LYS A 121 4.12 -2.38 7.05
N VAL A 122 3.52 -3.39 6.42
CA VAL A 122 2.77 -3.28 5.17
C VAL A 122 1.47 -4.06 5.32
N MET A 123 0.33 -3.45 5.00
CA MET A 123 -0.96 -4.12 5.06
C MET A 123 -2.00 -3.41 4.18
N PRO A 124 -3.15 -4.04 3.88
CA PRO A 124 -4.24 -3.32 3.22
C PRO A 124 -4.71 -2.18 4.11
N PRO A 125 -5.26 -1.09 3.56
CA PRO A 125 -5.84 -0.04 4.38
C PRO A 125 -7.01 -0.55 5.20
N ASN A 126 -7.22 0.02 6.37
CA ASN A 126 -8.49 -0.14 7.08
C ASN A 126 -9.55 0.81 6.49
N PHE A 127 -10.82 0.51 6.78
CA PHE A 127 -11.96 1.28 6.28
C PHE A 127 -11.92 2.77 6.70
N GLY A 128 -11.45 3.05 7.93
CA GLY A 128 -11.32 4.42 8.42
C GLY A 128 -10.32 5.25 7.62
N LEU A 129 -9.19 4.64 7.23
CA LEU A 129 -8.21 5.28 6.37
C LEU A 129 -8.79 5.55 4.98
N VAL A 130 -9.52 4.59 4.41
CA VAL A 130 -10.14 4.74 3.09
C VAL A 130 -11.17 5.87 3.10
N ILE A 131 -12.03 5.96 4.10
CA ILE A 131 -13.01 7.07 4.23
C ILE A 131 -12.26 8.41 4.32
N ARG A 132 -11.25 8.49 5.18
CA ARG A 132 -10.53 9.72 5.45
C ARG A 132 -9.82 10.29 4.21
N PHE A 133 -9.25 9.43 3.38
CA PHE A 133 -8.44 9.82 2.23
C PHE A 133 -9.08 9.43 0.88
N ASN A 134 -10.38 9.17 0.85
CA ASN A 134 -11.08 8.69 -0.35
C ASN A 134 -10.80 9.54 -1.58
N ASN A 135 -10.80 10.86 -1.45
CA ASN A 135 -10.53 11.81 -2.53
C ASN A 135 -9.11 11.73 -3.11
N LEU A 136 -8.14 11.20 -2.35
CA LEU A 136 -6.76 11.02 -2.80
C LEU A 136 -6.51 9.65 -3.43
N ILE A 137 -7.25 8.62 -2.96
CA ILE A 137 -6.98 7.22 -3.31
C ILE A 137 -7.86 6.68 -4.44
N VAL A 138 -8.86 7.45 -4.88
CA VAL A 138 -9.66 7.09 -6.06
C VAL A 138 -8.74 6.96 -7.27
N ASN A 139 -8.81 5.81 -7.94
CA ASN A 139 -8.09 5.55 -9.18
C ASN A 139 -9.02 4.79 -10.14
N LYS A 140 -9.57 5.52 -11.12
CA LYS A 140 -10.51 4.99 -12.11
C LYS A 140 -9.84 4.13 -13.19
N ASP A 141 -8.51 4.12 -13.22
CA ASP A 141 -7.72 3.29 -14.14
C ASP A 141 -7.57 1.85 -13.62
N LEU A 142 -7.99 1.59 -12.36
CA LEU A 142 -8.10 0.24 -11.85
C LEU A 142 -9.28 -0.48 -12.52
N ASP A 143 -9.09 -1.75 -12.82
CA ASP A 143 -10.06 -2.59 -13.52
C ASP A 143 -10.93 -3.45 -12.58
N ASP A 144 -10.59 -3.48 -11.27
CA ASP A 144 -11.32 -4.26 -10.27
C ASP A 144 -11.40 -3.55 -8.91
N TRP A 145 -12.19 -4.11 -8.01
CA TRP A 145 -12.27 -3.75 -6.61
C TRP A 145 -10.99 -4.18 -5.87
N TRP A 146 -10.80 -3.70 -4.65
CA TRP A 146 -9.63 -4.04 -3.85
C TRP A 146 -9.95 -4.19 -2.36
N TRP A 147 -9.16 -5.03 -1.71
CA TRP A 147 -9.33 -5.39 -0.31
C TRP A 147 -9.00 -4.26 0.64
N THR A 148 -9.80 -4.16 1.71
CA THR A 148 -9.37 -3.57 2.99
C THR A 148 -9.05 -4.70 3.99
N CYS A 149 -8.45 -4.36 5.14
CA CYS A 149 -8.29 -5.33 6.24
C CYS A 149 -9.48 -5.34 7.21
N THR A 150 -10.56 -4.64 6.91
CA THR A 150 -11.70 -4.39 7.82
C THR A 150 -12.85 -5.33 7.50
N PRO A 151 -13.34 -6.14 8.46
CA PRO A 151 -14.59 -6.89 8.32
C PRO A 151 -15.78 -5.94 8.13
N TRP A 152 -16.78 -6.36 7.33
CA TRP A 152 -17.98 -5.55 7.15
C TRP A 152 -18.79 -5.41 8.45
N SER A 153 -19.00 -6.53 9.15
CA SER A 153 -19.55 -6.59 10.50
C SER A 153 -19.09 -7.88 11.20
N THR A 154 -19.73 -8.33 12.25
CA THR A 154 -19.36 -9.54 12.99
C THR A 154 -20.12 -10.80 12.55
N ALA A 155 -19.59 -11.98 12.88
CA ALA A 155 -20.26 -13.25 12.62
C ALA A 155 -21.60 -13.34 13.38
N ASP A 156 -21.65 -12.82 14.60
CA ASP A 156 -22.88 -12.81 15.43
C ASP A 156 -24.02 -11.97 14.81
N ARG A 157 -23.64 -11.03 13.92
CA ARG A 157 -24.61 -10.23 13.14
C ARG A 157 -24.94 -10.86 11.77
N GLY A 158 -24.56 -12.12 11.56
CA GLY A 158 -24.87 -12.87 10.33
C GLY A 158 -23.91 -12.64 9.18
N LEU A 159 -22.80 -11.88 9.38
CA LEU A 159 -21.86 -11.50 8.32
C LEU A 159 -20.52 -12.21 8.46
N LYS A 160 -20.57 -13.53 8.70
CA LYS A 160 -19.41 -14.37 8.97
C LYS A 160 -18.31 -14.35 7.90
N TYR A 161 -18.63 -14.01 6.66
CA TYR A 161 -17.70 -14.04 5.54
C TYR A 161 -17.48 -12.68 4.87
N SER A 162 -18.23 -11.63 5.26
CA SER A 162 -18.19 -10.33 4.57
C SER A 162 -17.03 -9.45 5.03
N MET A 163 -16.21 -9.07 4.07
CA MET A 163 -15.09 -8.11 4.20
C MET A 163 -15.43 -6.82 3.45
N SER A 164 -14.92 -5.68 3.92
CA SER A 164 -15.09 -4.45 3.17
C SER A 164 -14.13 -4.37 1.98
N VAL A 165 -14.65 -3.92 0.86
CA VAL A 165 -13.96 -3.72 -0.41
C VAL A 165 -14.22 -2.32 -0.95
N VAL A 166 -13.35 -1.84 -1.84
CA VAL A 166 -13.46 -0.50 -2.44
C VAL A 166 -13.37 -0.63 -3.95
N SER A 167 -14.26 0.08 -4.67
CA SER A 167 -14.23 0.12 -6.13
C SER A 167 -13.17 1.11 -6.65
N PRO A 168 -12.81 1.05 -7.96
CA PRO A 168 -11.99 2.05 -8.62
C PRO A 168 -12.52 3.49 -8.47
N SER A 169 -13.84 3.66 -8.45
CA SER A 169 -14.50 4.97 -8.26
C SER A 169 -14.58 5.44 -6.81
N GLY A 170 -14.03 4.65 -5.86
CA GLY A 170 -14.03 4.99 -4.43
C GLY A 170 -15.31 4.63 -3.69
N ASN A 171 -16.26 3.91 -4.31
CA ASN A 171 -17.44 3.39 -3.63
C ASN A 171 -17.08 2.25 -2.69
N PHE A 172 -17.79 2.14 -1.60
CA PHE A 172 -17.64 1.09 -0.61
C PHE A 172 -18.66 -0.02 -0.83
N GLY A 173 -18.22 -1.25 -0.59
CA GLY A 173 -19.05 -2.43 -0.60
C GLY A 173 -18.52 -3.50 0.33
N ASP A 174 -19.27 -4.59 0.44
CA ASP A 174 -18.82 -5.81 1.05
C ASP A 174 -18.78 -6.95 0.04
N ASN A 175 -17.89 -7.89 0.27
CA ASN A 175 -17.85 -9.13 -0.50
C ASN A 175 -17.33 -10.27 0.38
N TYR A 176 -17.52 -11.50 -0.10
CA TYR A 176 -17.07 -12.67 0.66
C TYR A 176 -15.55 -12.78 0.70
N CYS A 177 -15.00 -13.17 1.85
CA CYS A 177 -13.57 -13.31 2.03
C CYS A 177 -12.91 -14.35 1.10
N TYR A 178 -13.68 -15.27 0.54
CA TYR A 178 -13.23 -16.26 -0.43
C TYR A 178 -13.33 -15.80 -1.91
N ASP A 179 -13.83 -14.59 -2.17
CA ASP A 179 -13.70 -13.97 -3.49
C ASP A 179 -12.28 -13.40 -3.68
N ASN A 180 -11.94 -12.97 -4.88
CA ASN A 180 -10.63 -12.45 -5.21
C ASN A 180 -10.71 -11.02 -5.73
N PHE A 181 -9.80 -10.16 -5.24
CA PHE A 181 -9.70 -8.76 -5.63
C PHE A 181 -8.26 -8.28 -5.66
N GLY A 182 -8.06 -7.02 -6.08
CA GLY A 182 -6.78 -6.37 -6.08
C GLY A 182 -6.26 -6.03 -4.67
N VAL A 183 -4.95 -5.83 -4.55
CA VAL A 183 -4.29 -5.44 -3.30
C VAL A 183 -3.55 -4.12 -3.49
N ARG A 184 -3.95 -3.11 -2.72
CA ARG A 184 -3.30 -1.80 -2.62
C ARG A 184 -2.76 -1.62 -1.21
N PRO A 185 -1.49 -1.94 -0.97
CA PRO A 185 -0.93 -1.85 0.38
C PRO A 185 -0.72 -0.41 0.82
N VAL A 186 -0.86 -0.21 2.13
CA VAL A 186 -0.44 0.97 2.88
C VAL A 186 0.82 0.63 3.65
N CYS A 187 1.74 1.57 3.72
CA CYS A 187 2.88 1.52 4.62
C CYS A 187 3.19 2.90 5.20
N ILE A 188 3.96 2.91 6.27
CA ILE A 188 4.49 4.12 6.90
C ILE A 188 5.98 4.15 6.70
N LEU A 189 6.48 5.21 6.07
CA LEU A 189 7.90 5.42 5.77
C LEU A 189 8.48 6.55 6.60
N LYS A 190 9.78 6.50 6.90
CA LYS A 190 10.48 7.66 7.42
C LYS A 190 10.47 8.78 6.39
N SER A 191 10.11 10.00 6.80
CA SER A 191 9.93 11.15 5.90
C SER A 191 11.23 11.70 5.31
N ASN A 192 12.39 11.34 5.87
CA ASN A 192 13.70 11.84 5.44
C ASN A 192 14.33 11.05 4.28
N ILE A 193 13.69 9.99 3.80
CA ILE A 193 14.18 9.23 2.63
C ILE A 193 14.03 10.03 1.35
N PHE A 194 14.88 9.72 0.36
CA PHE A 194 14.80 10.29 -0.98
C PHE A 194 14.02 9.36 -1.90
N VAL A 195 13.10 9.93 -2.65
CA VAL A 195 12.22 9.22 -3.59
C VAL A 195 12.19 9.91 -4.95
N SER A 196 11.93 9.18 -6.01
CA SER A 196 11.71 9.74 -7.34
C SER A 196 10.27 10.21 -7.46
N LYS A 197 10.06 11.48 -7.81
CA LYS A 197 8.72 12.02 -8.04
C LYS A 197 8.07 11.32 -9.23
N GLY A 198 6.85 10.82 -9.06
CA GLY A 198 6.04 10.23 -10.10
C GLY A 198 5.24 11.28 -10.89
N ASP A 199 4.63 10.86 -11.98
CA ASP A 199 3.70 11.69 -12.75
C ASP A 199 2.33 11.73 -12.05
N LYS A 200 1.71 12.91 -12.02
CA LYS A 200 0.39 13.13 -11.43
C LYS A 200 -0.71 12.47 -12.24
#